data_334936edaeed71d5dfd299d0d93d0c62
#
_entry.id   334936edaeed71d5dfd299d0d93d0c62
#
_cell.length_a   1.000
_cell.length_b   1.000
_cell.length_c   1.000
_cell.angle_alpha   90.00
_cell.angle_beta   90.00
_cell.angle_gamma   90.00
#
_symmetry.space_group_name_H-M   'P 1'
#
loop_
_entity.id
_entity.type
_entity.pdbx_description
1 polymer ?
#
loop_
_entity_poly.entity_id
_entity_poly.type
_entity_poly.pdbx_seq_one_letter_code
_entity_poly.pdbx_strand_id
1 'polypeptide(L)'
;MVNLVLYSDQIWPACSAIDRRLVELMKGRGTGKRLAYVASSPEPDRRFFLDAGSYYGRYDLDLSLFFDLDEPHSSEDIAALFACDAIHLSGGHTGGFLDRMRRSGLIQPLRDWALSGGILIGVSAGAILMGPTIATDALFIGRKPEEIADGDALDLVPFEFFPHLNDEARYLPDLLRYSGHTPRPILACNDGGGVVVAAGRVECVGNPLWISGGAARAAGEIKLDGFSIAQP
;
A
#
# COMPACT_ATOMS: atom_id res chain seq x y z
N MET A 1 -2.18 -12.37 11.35
CA MET A 1 -2.71 -10.99 11.29
C MET A 1 -1.72 -10.15 10.49
N VAL A 2 -2.20 -9.35 9.56
CA VAL A 2 -1.35 -8.51 8.69
C VAL A 2 -0.80 -7.29 9.44
N ASN A 3 0.37 -6.81 9.01
CA ASN A 3 0.98 -5.56 9.42
C ASN A 3 1.25 -4.74 8.16
N LEU A 4 0.46 -3.69 7.94
CA LEU A 4 0.53 -2.89 6.72
C LEU A 4 0.65 -1.42 7.08
N VAL A 5 1.41 -0.68 6.28
CA VAL A 5 1.50 0.78 6.36
C VAL A 5 1.22 1.33 4.97
N LEU A 6 0.09 2.01 4.82
CA LEU A 6 -0.38 2.58 3.56
C LEU A 6 -0.23 4.10 3.61
N TYR A 7 0.66 4.64 2.80
CA TYR A 7 0.82 6.09 2.63
C TYR A 7 0.06 6.57 1.40
N SER A 8 -0.61 7.71 1.51
CA SER A 8 -1.05 8.44 0.32
C SER A 8 0.17 8.92 -0.47
N ASP A 9 1.06 9.65 0.20
CA ASP A 9 2.40 9.95 -0.25
C ASP A 9 3.34 10.07 0.96
N GLN A 10 4.63 9.83 0.77
CA GLN A 10 5.64 9.98 1.84
C GLN A 10 6.21 11.40 1.88
N ILE A 11 5.58 12.27 2.66
CA ILE A 11 5.98 13.67 2.82
C ILE A 11 6.49 13.91 4.24
N TRP A 12 7.79 14.21 4.37
CA TRP A 12 8.34 14.62 5.65
C TRP A 12 8.16 16.15 5.86
N PRO A 13 7.75 16.63 7.05
CA PRO A 13 7.42 15.87 8.28
C PRO A 13 5.95 15.46 8.42
N ALA A 14 5.10 15.67 7.41
CA ALA A 14 3.66 15.42 7.49
C ALA A 14 3.33 13.96 7.88
N CYS A 15 4.10 12.99 7.38
CA CYS A 15 3.92 11.57 7.68
C CYS A 15 4.52 11.11 9.02
N SER A 16 5.07 12.00 9.86
CA SER A 16 5.81 11.60 11.08
C SER A 16 5.01 10.72 12.04
N ALA A 17 3.68 10.83 12.06
CA ALA A 17 2.84 10.00 12.91
C ALA A 17 2.78 8.56 12.36
N ILE A 18 2.65 8.37 11.05
CA ILE A 18 2.67 7.06 10.39
C ILE A 18 4.07 6.43 10.54
N ASP A 19 5.11 7.23 10.33
CA ASP A 19 6.51 6.77 10.42
C ASP A 19 6.85 6.23 11.81
N ARG A 20 6.38 6.91 12.87
CA ARG A 20 6.56 6.40 14.25
C ARG A 20 5.87 5.05 14.44
N ARG A 21 4.67 4.87 13.88
CA ARG A 21 3.97 3.58 13.96
C ARG A 21 4.69 2.48 13.18
N LEU A 22 5.25 2.79 12.02
CA LEU A 22 6.11 1.84 11.29
C LEU A 22 7.30 1.40 12.16
N VAL A 23 8.02 2.34 12.76
CA VAL A 23 9.16 2.05 13.64
C VAL A 23 8.73 1.19 14.83
N GLU A 24 7.57 1.46 15.44
CA GLU A 24 7.03 0.65 16.53
C GLU A 24 6.69 -0.77 16.10
N LEU A 25 6.07 -0.94 14.91
CA LEU A 25 5.79 -2.27 14.35
C LEU A 25 7.07 -3.07 14.13
N MET A 26 8.11 -2.45 13.58
CA MET A 26 9.39 -3.11 13.36
C MET A 26 10.07 -3.50 14.69
N LYS A 27 10.08 -2.62 15.68
CA LYS A 27 10.60 -2.92 17.02
C LYS A 27 9.86 -4.07 17.71
N GLY A 28 8.53 -4.11 17.57
CA GLY A 28 7.69 -5.13 18.18
C GLY A 28 7.98 -6.55 17.69
N ARG A 29 8.58 -6.71 16.52
CA ARG A 29 8.99 -8.01 15.98
C ARG A 29 10.35 -8.49 16.51
N GLY A 30 11.12 -7.64 17.20
CA GLY A 30 12.46 -7.98 17.70
C GLY A 30 13.47 -8.30 16.61
N THR A 31 13.17 -7.93 15.37
CA THR A 31 13.97 -8.16 14.18
C THR A 31 14.86 -6.95 13.89
N GLY A 32 15.59 -6.99 12.79
CA GLY A 32 16.49 -5.91 12.40
C GLY A 32 15.76 -4.66 11.89
N LYS A 33 16.46 -3.90 11.05
CA LYS A 33 16.00 -2.63 10.48
C LYS A 33 16.06 -2.66 8.95
N ARG A 34 16.18 -3.85 8.36
CA ARG A 34 16.39 -4.03 6.93
C ARG A 34 15.08 -3.97 6.17
N LEU A 35 15.04 -3.08 5.18
CA LEU A 35 13.92 -2.95 4.26
C LEU A 35 14.36 -3.37 2.84
N ALA A 36 13.44 -4.02 2.14
CA ALA A 36 13.52 -4.17 0.70
C ALA A 36 12.63 -3.13 0.00
N TYR A 37 13.02 -2.72 -1.19
CA TYR A 37 12.27 -1.84 -2.08
C TYR A 37 11.92 -2.60 -3.35
N VAL A 38 10.62 -2.72 -3.61
CA VAL A 38 10.10 -3.29 -4.86
C VAL A 38 9.70 -2.14 -5.77
N ALA A 39 10.40 -2.02 -6.89
CA ALA A 39 10.20 -0.93 -7.84
C ALA A 39 8.92 -1.12 -8.68
N SER A 40 8.07 -0.09 -8.75
CA SER A 40 6.84 -0.09 -9.57
C SER A 40 7.12 -0.05 -11.06
N SER A 41 8.28 0.45 -11.46
CA SER A 41 8.77 0.56 -12.84
C SER A 41 10.28 0.38 -12.87
N PRO A 42 10.90 0.12 -14.05
CA PRO A 42 12.35 0.07 -14.15
C PRO A 42 13.00 1.37 -13.65
N GLU A 43 13.98 1.25 -12.78
CA GLU A 43 14.74 2.37 -12.21
C GLU A 43 16.25 2.18 -12.48
N PRO A 44 16.75 2.41 -13.70
CA PRO A 44 18.14 2.16 -14.03
C PRO A 44 19.12 3.01 -13.22
N ASP A 45 18.72 4.21 -12.81
CA ASP A 45 19.49 5.11 -11.95
C ASP A 45 19.19 4.95 -10.46
N ARG A 46 18.21 4.12 -10.10
CA ARG A 46 17.75 3.86 -8.74
C ARG A 46 17.43 5.13 -7.94
N ARG A 47 16.99 6.18 -8.61
CA ARG A 47 16.76 7.48 -7.98
C ARG A 47 15.72 7.41 -6.87
N PHE A 48 14.57 6.81 -7.13
CA PHE A 48 13.49 6.71 -6.14
C PHE A 48 13.86 5.77 -4.98
N PHE A 49 14.63 4.72 -5.27
CA PHE A 49 15.21 3.87 -4.22
C PHE A 49 16.13 4.65 -3.29
N LEU A 50 17.03 5.48 -3.84
CA LEU A 50 17.95 6.30 -3.04
C LEU A 50 17.22 7.38 -2.24
N ASP A 51 16.20 8.01 -2.83
CA ASP A 51 15.34 8.99 -2.15
C ASP A 51 14.58 8.34 -0.98
N ALA A 52 13.99 7.16 -1.21
CA ALA A 52 13.33 6.38 -0.16
C ALA A 52 14.31 5.92 0.93
N GLY A 53 15.54 5.52 0.57
CA GLY A 53 16.61 5.21 1.52
C GLY A 53 16.94 6.40 2.41
N SER A 54 17.05 7.60 1.81
CA SER A 54 17.26 8.85 2.55
C SER A 54 16.07 9.19 3.47
N TYR A 55 14.85 8.87 3.06
CA TYR A 55 13.65 9.03 3.89
C TYR A 55 13.70 8.14 5.12
N TYR A 56 13.91 6.83 4.93
CA TYR A 56 13.95 5.84 6.01
C TYR A 56 15.16 6.00 6.94
N GLY A 57 16.28 6.48 6.42
CA GLY A 57 17.49 6.78 7.21
C GLY A 57 17.26 7.78 8.35
N ARG A 58 16.23 8.67 8.25
CA ARG A 58 15.83 9.57 9.34
C ARG A 58 15.32 8.83 10.58
N TYR A 59 14.88 7.61 10.40
CA TYR A 59 14.31 6.74 11.44
C TYR A 59 15.21 5.58 11.82
N ASP A 60 16.48 5.63 11.38
CA ASP A 60 17.46 4.55 11.59
C ASP A 60 16.98 3.20 11.01
N LEU A 61 16.30 3.26 9.86
CA LEU A 61 15.89 2.12 9.05
C LEU A 61 16.77 2.01 7.81
N ASP A 62 17.15 0.77 7.45
CA ASP A 62 18.09 0.46 6.37
C ASP A 62 17.37 -0.09 5.14
N LEU A 63 17.11 0.76 4.15
CA LEU A 63 16.60 0.35 2.85
C LEU A 63 17.75 -0.13 1.99
N SER A 64 18.13 -1.40 2.12
CA SER A 64 19.36 -1.94 1.55
C SER A 64 19.17 -2.90 0.39
N LEU A 65 17.96 -3.40 0.15
CA LEU A 65 17.68 -4.30 -0.97
C LEU A 65 16.81 -3.63 -2.01
N PHE A 66 17.34 -3.46 -3.23
CA PHE A 66 16.57 -3.06 -4.41
C PHE A 66 16.12 -4.29 -5.18
N PHE A 67 14.83 -4.38 -5.50
CA PHE A 67 14.24 -5.50 -6.21
C PHE A 67 13.47 -5.00 -7.45
N ASP A 68 14.01 -5.27 -8.65
CA ASP A 68 13.37 -4.94 -9.92
C ASP A 68 12.58 -6.15 -10.42
N LEU A 69 11.29 -5.99 -10.67
CA LEU A 69 10.40 -7.07 -11.09
C LEU A 69 10.64 -7.58 -12.51
N ASP A 70 11.35 -6.82 -13.35
CA ASP A 70 11.65 -7.20 -14.74
C ASP A 70 12.97 -7.98 -14.87
N GLU A 71 13.81 -7.98 -13.83
CA GLU A 71 15.03 -8.77 -13.82
C GLU A 71 14.73 -10.24 -13.47
N PRO A 72 15.49 -11.19 -14.00
CA PRO A 72 15.39 -12.58 -13.58
C PRO A 72 15.92 -12.74 -12.15
N HIS A 73 15.15 -13.39 -11.29
CA HIS A 73 15.51 -13.60 -9.90
C HIS A 73 15.80 -15.07 -9.62
N SER A 74 16.89 -15.35 -8.93
CA SER A 74 17.21 -16.65 -8.37
C SER A 74 16.35 -16.94 -7.13
N SER A 75 16.37 -18.19 -6.67
CA SER A 75 15.75 -18.55 -5.38
C SER A 75 16.38 -17.82 -4.20
N GLU A 76 17.67 -17.51 -4.29
CA GLU A 76 18.41 -16.74 -3.29
C GLU A 76 17.95 -15.28 -3.24
N ASP A 77 17.67 -14.65 -4.39
CA ASP A 77 17.15 -13.28 -4.46
C ASP A 77 15.75 -13.19 -3.84
N ILE A 78 14.89 -14.16 -4.16
CA ILE A 78 13.56 -14.27 -3.55
C ILE A 78 13.65 -14.50 -2.04
N ALA A 79 14.55 -15.36 -1.60
CA ALA A 79 14.78 -15.62 -0.18
C ALA A 79 15.30 -14.34 0.53
N ALA A 80 16.20 -13.58 -0.11
CA ALA A 80 16.73 -12.33 0.43
C ALA A 80 15.63 -11.25 0.58
N LEU A 81 14.69 -11.17 -0.39
CA LEU A 81 13.53 -10.28 -0.32
C LEU A 81 12.70 -10.57 0.93
N PHE A 82 12.32 -11.82 1.12
CA PHE A 82 11.47 -12.23 2.24
C PHE A 82 12.20 -12.37 3.59
N ALA A 83 13.54 -12.29 3.60
CA ALA A 83 14.35 -12.19 4.80
C ALA A 83 14.49 -10.74 5.33
N CYS A 84 13.97 -9.74 4.62
CA CYS A 84 13.89 -8.38 5.11
C CYS A 84 12.82 -8.24 6.19
N ASP A 85 12.99 -7.26 7.07
CA ASP A 85 12.06 -7.00 8.18
C ASP A 85 10.77 -6.31 7.70
N ALA A 86 10.88 -5.53 6.62
CA ALA A 86 9.75 -4.94 5.91
C ALA A 86 10.03 -4.87 4.40
N ILE A 87 8.98 -4.85 3.60
CA ILE A 87 9.05 -4.69 2.14
C ILE A 87 8.26 -3.44 1.76
N HIS A 88 8.93 -2.52 1.05
CA HIS A 88 8.35 -1.31 0.51
C HIS A 88 7.91 -1.53 -0.93
N LEU A 89 6.62 -1.33 -1.21
CA LEU A 89 6.04 -1.26 -2.55
C LEU A 89 5.98 0.20 -2.97
N SER A 90 6.72 0.57 -4.01
CA SER A 90 6.89 1.97 -4.40
C SER A 90 5.63 2.61 -5.02
N GLY A 91 5.60 3.93 -5.08
CA GLY A 91 4.65 4.68 -5.88
C GLY A 91 4.91 4.55 -7.38
N GLY A 92 3.96 4.96 -8.21
CA GLY A 92 4.08 4.98 -9.67
C GLY A 92 2.79 4.62 -10.40
N HIS A 93 2.89 4.00 -11.57
CA HIS A 93 1.73 3.60 -12.37
C HIS A 93 1.19 2.25 -11.89
N THR A 94 0.03 2.27 -11.21
CA THR A 94 -0.52 1.12 -10.49
C THR A 94 -0.79 -0.09 -11.39
N GLY A 95 -1.44 0.10 -12.53
CA GLY A 95 -1.72 -1.00 -13.47
C GLY A 95 -0.44 -1.67 -13.97
N GLY A 96 0.57 -0.88 -14.35
CA GLY A 96 1.88 -1.42 -14.76
C GLY A 96 2.60 -2.16 -13.63
N PHE A 97 2.48 -1.68 -12.40
CA PHE A 97 3.05 -2.33 -11.23
C PHE A 97 2.39 -3.70 -10.98
N LEU A 98 1.05 -3.75 -11.03
CA LEU A 98 0.30 -5.00 -10.90
C LEU A 98 0.70 -6.02 -11.96
N ASP A 99 0.78 -5.59 -13.23
CA ASP A 99 1.18 -6.47 -14.34
C ASP A 99 2.60 -7.03 -14.17
N ARG A 100 3.54 -6.21 -13.67
CA ARG A 100 4.91 -6.64 -13.38
C ARG A 100 4.95 -7.63 -12.22
N MET A 101 4.20 -7.39 -11.14
CA MET A 101 4.08 -8.32 -10.01
C MET A 101 3.48 -9.66 -10.43
N ARG A 102 2.50 -9.66 -11.34
CA ARG A 102 1.91 -10.89 -11.89
C ARG A 102 2.91 -11.66 -12.74
N ARG A 103 3.61 -10.98 -13.65
CA ARG A 103 4.62 -11.61 -14.53
C ARG A 103 5.79 -12.19 -13.74
N SER A 104 6.22 -11.53 -12.67
CA SER A 104 7.27 -12.04 -11.78
C SER A 104 6.81 -13.17 -10.85
N GLY A 105 5.50 -13.44 -10.78
CA GLY A 105 4.93 -14.46 -9.87
C GLY A 105 4.92 -14.05 -8.40
N LEU A 106 5.15 -12.76 -8.07
CA LEU A 106 5.29 -12.30 -6.69
C LEU A 106 3.97 -12.01 -5.96
N ILE A 107 2.82 -11.97 -6.64
CA ILE A 107 1.53 -11.67 -6.01
C ILE A 107 1.26 -12.61 -4.83
N GLN A 108 1.25 -13.92 -5.08
CA GLN A 108 0.93 -14.90 -4.04
C GLN A 108 2.02 -14.98 -2.95
N PRO A 109 3.33 -15.05 -3.27
CA PRO A 109 4.37 -15.03 -2.24
C PRO A 109 4.34 -13.79 -1.34
N LEU A 110 4.08 -12.59 -1.86
CA LEU A 110 3.95 -11.37 -1.06
C LEU A 110 2.72 -11.42 -0.17
N ARG A 111 1.58 -11.90 -0.71
CA ARG A 111 0.36 -12.08 0.06
C ARG A 111 0.59 -13.06 1.22
N ASP A 112 1.17 -14.23 0.97
CA ASP A 112 1.44 -15.25 1.99
C ASP A 112 2.39 -14.72 3.06
N TRP A 113 3.43 -14.00 2.66
CA TRP A 113 4.38 -13.39 3.57
C TRP A 113 3.72 -12.33 4.47
N ALA A 114 2.86 -11.47 3.92
CA ALA A 114 2.11 -10.48 4.69
C ALA A 114 1.12 -11.16 5.66
N LEU A 115 0.41 -12.19 5.22
CA LEU A 115 -0.53 -12.96 6.08
C LEU A 115 0.19 -13.71 7.20
N SER A 116 1.44 -14.13 6.99
CA SER A 116 2.31 -14.70 8.04
C SER A 116 2.86 -13.66 9.02
N GLY A 117 2.51 -12.39 8.83
CA GLY A 117 2.87 -11.28 9.71
C GLY A 117 4.04 -10.43 9.22
N GLY A 118 4.48 -10.57 7.97
CA GLY A 118 5.41 -9.65 7.33
C GLY A 118 4.89 -8.21 7.33
N ILE A 119 5.78 -7.21 7.33
CA ILE A 119 5.39 -5.80 7.29
C ILE A 119 5.47 -5.31 5.84
N LEU A 120 4.32 -5.03 5.22
CA LEU A 120 4.28 -4.35 3.92
C LEU A 120 4.07 -2.85 4.11
N ILE A 121 4.86 -2.07 3.39
CA ILE A 121 4.75 -0.62 3.30
C ILE A 121 4.37 -0.31 1.86
N GLY A 122 3.29 0.42 1.63
CA GLY A 122 2.88 0.87 0.29
C GLY A 122 2.78 2.38 0.22
N VAL A 123 3.27 2.93 -0.86
CA VAL A 123 3.15 4.37 -1.17
C VAL A 123 2.35 4.52 -2.45
N SER A 124 1.27 5.31 -2.42
CA SER A 124 0.45 5.58 -3.59
C SER A 124 0.04 4.28 -4.31
N ALA A 125 0.58 3.99 -5.49
CA ALA A 125 0.33 2.74 -6.22
C ALA A 125 0.58 1.48 -5.36
N GLY A 126 1.68 1.43 -4.61
CA GLY A 126 1.97 0.32 -3.71
C GLY A 126 0.94 0.16 -2.59
N ALA A 127 0.32 1.25 -2.13
CA ALA A 127 -0.76 1.20 -1.16
C ALA A 127 -2.07 0.71 -1.79
N ILE A 128 -2.39 1.13 -3.02
CA ILE A 128 -3.57 0.64 -3.78
C ILE A 128 -3.48 -0.88 -3.96
N LEU A 129 -2.30 -1.40 -4.28
CA LEU A 129 -2.07 -2.84 -4.48
C LEU A 129 -2.34 -3.70 -3.23
N MET A 130 -2.34 -3.13 -2.03
CA MET A 130 -2.68 -3.86 -0.80
C MET A 130 -4.18 -4.11 -0.66
N GLY A 131 -5.00 -3.35 -1.37
CA GLY A 131 -6.45 -3.53 -1.46
C GLY A 131 -6.85 -4.77 -2.26
N PRO A 132 -8.17 -5.03 -2.34
CA PRO A 132 -8.69 -6.14 -3.14
C PRO A 132 -8.58 -5.90 -4.63
N THR A 133 -8.67 -4.65 -5.09
CA THR A 133 -8.54 -4.27 -6.51
C THR A 133 -7.83 -2.94 -6.67
N ILE A 134 -7.38 -2.68 -7.90
CA ILE A 134 -6.83 -1.37 -8.30
C ILE A 134 -7.90 -0.47 -8.95
N ALA A 135 -9.18 -0.75 -8.78
CA ALA A 135 -10.26 -0.05 -9.50
C ALA A 135 -10.22 1.47 -9.30
N THR A 136 -9.92 1.93 -8.09
CA THR A 136 -9.84 3.36 -7.77
C THR A 136 -8.76 4.10 -8.57
N ASP A 137 -7.69 3.42 -9.02
CA ASP A 137 -6.62 4.00 -9.86
C ASP A 137 -7.13 4.59 -11.18
N ALA A 138 -8.27 4.07 -11.70
CA ALA A 138 -8.89 4.55 -12.93
C ALA A 138 -9.14 6.07 -12.93
N LEU A 139 -9.43 6.66 -11.76
CA LEU A 139 -9.72 8.08 -11.65
C LEU A 139 -8.49 8.97 -11.97
N PHE A 140 -7.27 8.48 -11.72
CA PHE A 140 -6.05 9.22 -12.05
C PHE A 140 -5.79 9.33 -13.55
N ILE A 141 -6.30 8.36 -14.31
CA ILE A 141 -6.20 8.33 -15.78
C ILE A 141 -7.48 8.75 -16.49
N GLY A 142 -8.42 9.38 -15.76
CA GLY A 142 -9.68 9.89 -16.32
C GLY A 142 -10.68 8.82 -16.77
N ARG A 143 -10.59 7.60 -16.22
CA ARG A 143 -11.51 6.49 -16.45
C ARG A 143 -12.41 6.25 -15.24
N LYS A 144 -13.44 5.44 -15.41
CA LYS A 144 -14.28 5.02 -14.30
C LYS A 144 -13.73 3.74 -13.64
N PRO A 145 -13.82 3.60 -12.31
CA PRO A 145 -13.38 2.40 -11.61
C PRO A 145 -13.97 1.10 -12.17
N GLU A 146 -15.25 1.14 -12.61
CA GLU A 146 -15.95 0.00 -13.19
C GLU A 146 -15.39 -0.45 -14.54
N GLU A 147 -14.54 0.34 -15.17
CA GLU A 147 -13.90 0.02 -16.46
C GLU A 147 -12.58 -0.75 -16.30
N ILE A 148 -12.12 -0.93 -15.04
CA ILE A 148 -10.92 -1.72 -14.77
C ILE A 148 -11.30 -3.21 -14.78
N ALA A 149 -10.93 -3.88 -15.85
CA ALA A 149 -10.96 -5.34 -15.91
C ALA A 149 -9.66 -5.89 -15.30
N ASP A 150 -9.72 -7.09 -14.73
CA ASP A 150 -8.55 -7.80 -14.18
C ASP A 150 -7.75 -6.98 -13.15
N GLY A 151 -8.47 -6.20 -12.33
CA GLY A 151 -7.88 -5.33 -11.32
C GLY A 151 -7.54 -6.01 -9.99
N ASP A 152 -7.74 -7.33 -9.83
CA ASP A 152 -7.49 -8.04 -8.58
C ASP A 152 -6.03 -7.89 -8.13
N ALA A 153 -5.87 -7.48 -6.87
CA ALA A 153 -4.57 -7.14 -6.29
C ALA A 153 -4.22 -8.06 -5.11
N LEU A 154 -3.51 -7.58 -4.09
CA LEU A 154 -3.06 -8.42 -2.97
C LEU A 154 -4.18 -8.81 -2.00
N ASP A 155 -5.31 -8.10 -1.97
CA ASP A 155 -6.49 -8.38 -1.13
C ASP A 155 -6.12 -8.64 0.36
N LEU A 156 -5.33 -7.75 0.93
CA LEU A 156 -4.85 -7.82 2.32
C LEU A 156 -5.72 -7.02 3.29
N VAL A 157 -6.58 -6.16 2.77
CA VAL A 157 -7.55 -5.34 3.51
C VAL A 157 -8.92 -5.39 2.84
N PRO A 158 -10.03 -5.26 3.60
CA PRO A 158 -11.38 -5.38 3.05
C PRO A 158 -11.92 -4.05 2.47
N PHE A 159 -11.04 -3.14 2.10
CA PHE A 159 -11.38 -1.84 1.51
C PHE A 159 -10.45 -1.52 0.34
N GLU A 160 -10.93 -0.70 -0.58
CA GLU A 160 -10.10 -0.10 -1.62
C GLU A 160 -9.41 1.14 -1.06
N PHE A 161 -8.16 1.36 -1.43
CA PHE A 161 -7.40 2.54 -0.99
C PHE A 161 -7.36 3.56 -2.12
N PHE A 162 -7.63 4.83 -1.79
CA PHE A 162 -7.51 5.95 -2.73
C PHE A 162 -6.55 7.01 -2.16
N PRO A 163 -5.31 7.09 -2.66
CA PRO A 163 -4.35 8.13 -2.32
C PRO A 163 -4.68 9.46 -3.03
N HIS A 164 -3.96 10.53 -2.70
CA HIS A 164 -3.96 11.83 -3.40
C HIS A 164 -5.35 12.47 -3.55
N LEU A 165 -6.23 12.28 -2.57
CA LEU A 165 -7.54 12.94 -2.61
C LEU A 165 -7.38 14.48 -2.66
N ASN A 166 -6.50 15.06 -1.83
CA ASN A 166 -5.98 16.43 -1.83
C ASN A 166 -7.02 17.52 -2.10
N ASP A 167 -8.27 17.32 -1.65
CA ASP A 167 -9.39 18.24 -1.88
C ASP A 167 -9.64 18.56 -3.37
N GLU A 168 -9.15 17.72 -4.29
CA GLU A 168 -9.50 17.84 -5.70
C GLU A 168 -10.98 17.54 -5.92
N ALA A 169 -11.73 18.60 -6.26
CA ALA A 169 -13.19 18.55 -6.38
C ALA A 169 -13.70 17.46 -7.34
N ARG A 170 -12.86 16.99 -8.27
CA ARG A 170 -13.22 15.95 -9.25
C ARG A 170 -13.31 14.55 -8.67
N TYR A 171 -12.52 14.21 -7.65
CA TYR A 171 -12.44 12.82 -7.19
C TYR A 171 -13.60 12.40 -6.31
N LEU A 172 -13.97 13.24 -5.34
CA LEU A 172 -14.98 12.87 -4.35
C LEU A 172 -16.34 12.50 -4.98
N PRO A 173 -16.89 13.25 -5.96
CA PRO A 173 -18.15 12.86 -6.64
C PRO A 173 -18.08 11.49 -7.32
N ASP A 174 -16.95 11.18 -7.99
CA ASP A 174 -16.79 9.90 -8.66
C ASP A 174 -16.60 8.75 -7.66
N LEU A 175 -15.87 8.96 -6.57
CA LEU A 175 -15.73 7.97 -5.48
C LEU A 175 -17.08 7.70 -4.81
N LEU A 176 -17.90 8.73 -4.53
CA LEU A 176 -19.26 8.57 -3.98
C LEU A 176 -20.12 7.74 -4.93
N ARG A 177 -20.15 8.10 -6.21
CA ARG A 177 -20.89 7.37 -7.23
C ARG A 177 -20.46 5.91 -7.28
N TYR A 178 -19.17 5.65 -7.39
CA TYR A 178 -18.61 4.30 -7.46
C TYR A 178 -18.92 3.49 -6.20
N SER A 179 -18.82 4.08 -5.02
CA SER A 179 -19.11 3.41 -3.75
C SER A 179 -20.59 2.97 -3.61
N GLY A 180 -21.49 3.51 -4.41
CA GLY A 180 -22.88 3.06 -4.50
C GLY A 180 -23.06 1.77 -5.31
N HIS A 181 -22.04 1.35 -6.05
CA HIS A 181 -22.08 0.18 -6.95
C HIS A 181 -21.11 -0.93 -6.55
N THR A 182 -20.12 -0.64 -5.71
CA THR A 182 -19.18 -1.64 -5.16
C THR A 182 -19.61 -2.08 -3.77
N PRO A 183 -19.47 -3.37 -3.42
CA PRO A 183 -19.72 -3.83 -2.06
C PRO A 183 -18.62 -3.44 -1.08
N ARG A 184 -17.48 -2.95 -1.59
CA ARG A 184 -16.31 -2.63 -0.79
C ARG A 184 -16.28 -1.15 -0.43
N PRO A 185 -16.00 -0.80 0.82
CA PRO A 185 -15.74 0.59 1.19
C PRO A 185 -14.45 1.09 0.57
N ILE A 186 -14.31 2.40 0.44
CA ILE A 186 -13.10 3.07 -0.03
C ILE A 186 -12.53 3.89 1.12
N LEU A 187 -11.24 3.78 1.36
CA LEU A 187 -10.50 4.63 2.29
C LEU A 187 -9.67 5.62 1.49
N ALA A 188 -10.08 6.88 1.49
CA ALA A 188 -9.45 7.95 0.70
C ALA A 188 -8.61 8.86 1.59
N CYS A 189 -7.36 9.11 1.21
CA CYS A 189 -6.37 9.86 1.97
C CYS A 189 -5.84 11.06 1.19
N ASN A 190 -5.61 12.16 1.90
CA ASN A 190 -4.80 13.27 1.39
C ASN A 190 -3.31 12.95 1.56
N ASP A 191 -2.45 13.63 0.79
CA ASP A 191 -1.00 13.51 0.92
C ASP A 191 -0.54 13.92 2.32
N GLY A 192 0.49 13.26 2.81
CA GLY A 192 0.90 13.35 4.21
C GLY A 192 0.04 12.53 5.18
N GLY A 193 -1.06 11.92 4.68
CA GLY A 193 -1.92 11.01 5.41
C GLY A 193 -1.76 9.55 5.00
N GLY A 194 -2.46 8.69 5.70
CA GLY A 194 -2.48 7.25 5.42
C GLY A 194 -3.03 6.44 6.59
N VAL A 195 -2.76 5.15 6.57
CA VAL A 195 -3.26 4.24 7.60
C VAL A 195 -2.23 3.19 7.98
N VAL A 196 -2.33 2.73 9.21
CA VAL A 196 -1.58 1.58 9.72
C VAL A 196 -2.56 0.47 10.07
N VAL A 197 -2.35 -0.72 9.52
CA VAL A 197 -3.16 -1.90 9.80
C VAL A 197 -2.33 -2.85 10.65
N ALA A 198 -2.73 -3.04 11.89
CA ALA A 198 -2.06 -3.93 12.83
C ALA A 198 -3.05 -4.45 13.87
N ALA A 199 -2.82 -5.64 14.39
CA ALA A 199 -3.62 -6.26 15.45
C ALA A 199 -5.14 -6.25 15.17
N GLY A 200 -5.55 -6.39 13.88
CA GLY A 200 -6.97 -6.38 13.49
C GLY A 200 -7.62 -5.00 13.50
N ARG A 201 -6.85 -3.92 13.52
CA ARG A 201 -7.33 -2.54 13.54
C ARG A 201 -6.71 -1.73 12.41
N VAL A 202 -7.44 -0.71 11.95
CA VAL A 202 -6.95 0.33 11.04
C VAL A 202 -6.85 1.62 11.82
N GLU A 203 -5.64 2.10 12.00
CA GLU A 203 -5.33 3.39 12.62
C GLU A 203 -5.19 4.44 11.51
N CYS A 204 -6.01 5.48 11.55
CA CYS A 204 -6.05 6.53 10.53
C CYS A 204 -5.20 7.73 10.93
N VAL A 205 -4.44 8.28 9.98
CA VAL A 205 -3.63 9.50 10.16
C VAL A 205 -3.95 10.49 9.04
N GLY A 206 -4.12 11.76 9.36
CA GLY A 206 -4.40 12.81 8.37
C GLY A 206 -5.87 12.89 7.94
N ASN A 207 -6.80 12.47 8.80
CA ASN A 207 -8.24 12.58 8.59
C ASN A 207 -8.76 11.97 7.26
N PRO A 208 -8.46 10.70 6.97
CA PRO A 208 -8.96 10.07 5.77
C PRO A 208 -10.49 9.99 5.77
N LEU A 209 -11.07 9.83 4.56
CA LEU A 209 -12.49 9.62 4.39
C LEU A 209 -12.79 8.12 4.23
N TRP A 210 -13.82 7.66 4.92
CA TRP A 210 -14.46 6.37 4.69
C TRP A 210 -15.67 6.59 3.78
N ILE A 211 -15.65 6.00 2.59
CA ILE A 211 -16.65 6.18 1.56
C ILE A 211 -17.34 4.84 1.30
N SER A 212 -18.66 4.78 1.43
CA SER A 212 -19.43 3.55 1.26
C SER A 212 -20.89 3.87 0.99
N GLY A 213 -21.54 3.13 0.08
CA GLY A 213 -22.97 3.27 -0.22
C GLY A 213 -23.38 4.67 -0.71
N GLY A 214 -22.49 5.36 -1.43
CA GLY A 214 -22.74 6.70 -1.94
C GLY A 214 -22.54 7.83 -0.91
N ALA A 215 -22.04 7.54 0.29
CA ALA A 215 -21.81 8.52 1.35
C ALA A 215 -20.36 8.52 1.85
N ALA A 216 -19.87 9.67 2.26
CA ALA A 216 -18.55 9.84 2.87
C ALA A 216 -18.67 10.32 4.31
N ARG A 217 -17.78 9.84 5.18
CA ARG A 217 -17.60 10.31 6.56
C ARG A 217 -16.13 10.31 6.93
N ALA A 218 -15.75 11.07 7.94
CA ALA A 218 -14.41 10.97 8.48
C ALA A 218 -14.17 9.53 8.97
N ALA A 219 -13.04 8.95 8.57
CA ALA A 219 -12.62 7.66 9.07
C ALA A 219 -12.03 7.83 10.47
N GLY A 220 -12.67 7.17 11.45
CA GLY A 220 -12.09 6.98 12.78
C GLY A 220 -11.28 5.68 12.84
N GLU A 221 -10.98 5.20 14.04
CA GLU A 221 -10.44 3.86 14.21
C GLU A 221 -11.44 2.81 13.70
N ILE A 222 -10.98 1.92 12.81
CA ILE A 222 -11.81 0.89 12.19
C ILE A 222 -11.33 -0.46 12.71
N LYS A 223 -12.25 -1.25 13.27
CA LYS A 223 -11.98 -2.64 13.62
C LYS A 223 -12.25 -3.52 12.41
N LEU A 224 -11.33 -4.42 12.13
CA LEU A 224 -11.47 -5.41 11.06
C LEU A 224 -12.21 -6.69 11.52
N ASP A 225 -12.65 -6.74 12.78
CA ASP A 225 -13.44 -7.83 13.33
C ASP A 225 -14.77 -7.93 12.56
N GLY A 226 -14.95 -8.98 11.77
CA GLY A 226 -16.15 -9.18 10.92
C GLY A 226 -15.92 -9.00 9.43
N PHE A 227 -14.74 -8.58 9.01
CA PHE A 227 -14.34 -8.63 7.60
C PHE A 227 -13.56 -9.92 7.34
N SER A 228 -14.10 -10.80 6.51
CA SER A 228 -13.34 -11.95 6.00
C SER A 228 -12.32 -11.45 4.99
N ILE A 229 -11.04 -11.46 5.36
CA ILE A 229 -9.97 -11.53 4.36
C ILE A 229 -10.12 -12.92 3.75
N ALA A 230 -10.36 -13.02 2.46
CA ALA A 230 -10.49 -14.31 1.78
C ALA A 230 -9.26 -15.16 2.11
N GLN A 231 -9.47 -16.26 2.83
CA GLN A 231 -8.43 -17.26 3.03
C GLN A 231 -8.24 -17.99 1.70
N PRO A 232 -7.00 -18.35 1.32
CA PRO A 232 -6.70 -19.05 0.08
C PRO A 232 -7.42 -20.39 -0.02
#